data_9e5e4c3abad5b2fe2b3ec61bfc945e97
#
_entry.id   9e5e4c3abad5b2fe2b3ec61bfc945e97
#
_cell.length_a   1.000
_cell.length_b   1.000
_cell.length_c   1.000
_cell.angle_alpha   90.00
_cell.angle_beta   90.00
_cell.angle_gamma   90.00
#
_symmetry.space_group_name_H-M   'P 1'
#
loop_
_entity.id
_entity.type
_entity.pdbx_description
1 polymer ?
#
loop_
_entity_poly.entity_id
_entity_poly.type
_entity_poly.pdbx_seq_one_letter_code
_entity_poly.pdbx_strand_id
1 'polypeptide(L)'
;MVKFLAQSLAFILFVAFAPMASAQTQPAPAPASAPAQDELLKPGEIDALLSPIALYPDTLLSLVLMAATYPLEVIQASRWLKDNKGLKDDALKAAAEKQGWDESVTALLATPSVLDMMSDKLDWTQKLGDAMLAQQTDVM
;
A
#
# COMPACT_ATOMS: atom_id res chain seq x y z
N MET A 1 -46.79 18.17 -40.67
CA MET A 1 -47.07 19.38 -41.47
C MET A 1 -45.85 20.27 -41.28
N VAL A 2 -44.99 20.26 -42.25
CA VAL A 2 -44.79 21.27 -43.28
C VAL A 2 -43.96 22.45 -42.76
N LYS A 3 -42.73 22.50 -43.17
CA LYS A 3 -42.05 23.32 -44.20
C LYS A 3 -41.28 24.46 -43.61
N PHE A 4 -40.18 24.69 -44.01
CA PHE A 4 -39.30 25.11 -45.11
C PHE A 4 -38.38 26.22 -44.59
N LEU A 5 -37.10 26.06 -44.86
CA LEU A 5 -36.30 26.74 -45.88
C LEU A 5 -36.01 28.23 -45.60
N ALA A 6 -34.76 28.57 -45.51
CA ALA A 6 -33.97 29.35 -46.48
C ALA A 6 -32.70 29.83 -45.74
N GLN A 7 -31.46 29.43 -46.07
CA GLN A 7 -30.69 29.88 -47.24
C GLN A 7 -30.43 31.40 -47.28
N SER A 8 -29.23 31.79 -46.96
CA SER A 8 -28.42 32.84 -47.60
C SER A 8 -27.14 32.99 -46.85
N LEU A 9 -26.04 32.57 -47.41
CA LEU A 9 -25.12 33.08 -48.42
C LEU A 9 -24.29 34.27 -47.91
N ALA A 10 -23.00 33.96 -47.76
CA ALA A 10 -21.82 34.76 -48.07
C ALA A 10 -21.53 36.03 -47.24
N PHE A 11 -20.41 36.04 -46.58
CA PHE A 11 -19.35 36.97 -47.02
C PHE A 11 -18.01 36.48 -46.48
N ILE A 12 -17.12 36.20 -47.42
CA ILE A 12 -15.72 35.93 -47.24
C ILE A 12 -15.05 37.23 -46.74
N LEU A 13 -14.41 37.19 -45.57
CA LEU A 13 -13.35 38.13 -45.29
C LEU A 13 -12.16 37.31 -44.74
N PHE A 14 -11.27 37.06 -45.68
CA PHE A 14 -9.98 36.44 -45.45
C PHE A 14 -9.06 37.46 -44.82
N VAL A 15 -8.99 37.49 -43.49
CA VAL A 15 -7.91 38.23 -42.78
C VAL A 15 -6.86 37.19 -42.44
N ALA A 16 -5.80 37.20 -43.17
CA ALA A 16 -4.57 36.46 -42.89
C ALA A 16 -3.97 37.01 -41.59
N PHE A 17 -4.27 36.31 -40.49
CA PHE A 17 -3.58 36.52 -39.23
C PHE A 17 -2.52 35.43 -39.11
N ALA A 18 -1.25 35.82 -39.32
CA ALA A 18 -0.12 34.94 -39.10
C ALA A 18 -0.08 34.50 -37.64
N PRO A 19 -0.05 33.20 -37.33
CA PRO A 19 0.22 32.77 -35.96
C PRO A 19 1.71 33.00 -35.68
N MET A 20 2.02 33.98 -34.84
CA MET A 20 3.27 33.97 -34.11
C MET A 20 3.33 32.66 -33.32
N ALA A 21 4.15 31.72 -33.73
CA ALA A 21 4.51 30.56 -32.99
C ALA A 21 5.27 31.02 -31.72
N SER A 22 4.54 31.24 -30.66
CA SER A 22 5.11 31.23 -29.32
C SER A 22 5.59 29.82 -29.06
N ALA A 23 6.88 29.59 -29.18
CA ALA A 23 7.52 28.40 -28.68
C ALA A 23 7.27 28.35 -27.16
N GLN A 24 6.21 27.67 -26.75
CA GLN A 24 6.06 27.27 -25.36
C GLN A 24 7.16 26.25 -25.10
N THR A 25 8.20 26.71 -24.43
CA THR A 25 9.18 25.83 -23.80
C THR A 25 8.42 25.08 -22.72
N GLN A 26 7.85 23.94 -23.09
CA GLN A 26 7.28 23.00 -22.12
C GLN A 26 8.43 22.60 -21.20
N PRO A 27 8.35 22.84 -19.87
CA PRO A 27 9.36 22.31 -18.98
C PRO A 27 9.41 20.80 -19.22
N ALA A 28 10.62 20.29 -19.48
CA ALA A 28 10.81 18.85 -19.56
C ALA A 28 10.19 18.23 -18.31
N PRO A 29 9.40 17.14 -18.45
CA PRO A 29 8.90 16.44 -17.27
C PRO A 29 10.15 16.12 -16.42
N ALA A 30 10.13 16.57 -15.18
CA ALA A 30 11.13 16.16 -14.20
C ALA A 30 11.24 14.64 -14.31
N PRO A 31 12.45 14.07 -14.31
CA PRO A 31 12.59 12.63 -14.34
C PRO A 31 11.70 12.10 -13.21
N ALA A 32 10.69 11.30 -13.59
CA ALA A 32 9.92 10.54 -12.62
C ALA A 32 10.97 9.89 -11.72
N SER A 33 10.95 10.24 -10.45
CA SER A 33 11.83 9.62 -9.46
C SER A 33 11.73 8.13 -9.71
N ALA A 34 12.81 7.54 -10.19
CA ALA A 34 12.91 6.09 -10.25
C ALA A 34 12.44 5.61 -8.87
N PRO A 35 11.65 4.53 -8.77
CA PRO A 35 11.33 3.97 -7.48
C PRO A 35 12.64 3.91 -6.72
N ALA A 36 12.71 4.53 -5.54
CA ALA A 36 13.87 4.50 -4.71
C ALA A 36 14.30 3.03 -4.69
N GLN A 37 15.48 2.75 -5.22
CA GLN A 37 16.08 1.44 -5.07
C GLN A 37 16.10 1.28 -3.56
N ASP A 38 15.34 0.29 -3.05
CA ASP A 38 15.28 0.00 -1.64
C ASP A 38 16.73 -0.12 -1.17
N GLU A 39 17.21 0.93 -0.53
CA GLU A 39 18.58 0.96 -0.05
C GLU A 39 18.62 -0.09 1.04
N LEU A 40 19.34 -1.19 0.75
CA LEU A 40 19.44 -2.31 1.68
C LEU A 40 19.83 -1.78 3.06
N LEU A 41 19.11 -2.20 4.07
CA LEU A 41 19.37 -1.80 5.44
C LEU A 41 20.74 -2.36 5.88
N LYS A 42 21.49 -1.54 6.62
CA LYS A 42 22.74 -1.99 7.24
C LYS A 42 22.42 -2.93 8.40
N PRO A 43 23.33 -3.84 8.77
CA PRO A 43 23.10 -4.79 9.87
C PRO A 43 22.57 -4.15 11.16
N GLY A 44 23.15 -3.01 11.57
CA GLY A 44 22.68 -2.29 12.76
C GLY A 44 21.29 -1.67 12.63
N GLU A 45 20.81 -1.39 11.41
CA GLU A 45 19.48 -0.90 11.14
C GLU A 45 18.47 -2.05 11.19
N ILE A 46 18.87 -3.24 10.71
CA ILE A 46 18.09 -4.48 10.84
C ILE A 46 17.93 -4.85 12.30
N ASP A 47 19.03 -4.84 13.08
CA ASP A 47 18.99 -5.10 14.52
C ASP A 47 18.04 -4.16 15.26
N ALA A 48 18.08 -2.86 14.93
CA ALA A 48 17.18 -1.87 15.51
C ALA A 48 15.72 -2.10 15.10
N LEU A 49 15.49 -2.52 13.85
CA LEU A 49 14.17 -2.82 13.31
C LEU A 49 13.56 -4.06 14.00
N LEU A 50 14.35 -5.09 14.23
CA LEU A 50 13.94 -6.35 14.87
C LEU A 50 13.84 -6.25 16.40
N SER A 51 14.47 -5.25 17.02
CA SER A 51 14.49 -5.08 18.48
C SER A 51 13.13 -5.21 19.19
N PRO A 52 12.01 -4.66 18.68
CA PRO A 52 10.71 -4.76 19.34
C PRO A 52 10.17 -6.20 19.42
N ILE A 53 10.63 -7.09 18.56
CA ILE A 53 10.13 -8.46 18.42
C ILE A 53 11.20 -9.52 18.75
N ALA A 54 12.43 -9.11 19.08
CA ALA A 54 13.56 -10.01 19.31
C ALA A 54 13.35 -11.02 20.44
N LEU A 55 12.43 -10.75 21.36
CA LEU A 55 12.11 -11.65 22.48
C LEU A 55 10.89 -12.55 22.21
N TYR A 56 10.32 -12.48 21.02
CA TYR A 56 9.20 -13.34 20.69
C TYR A 56 9.68 -14.78 20.40
N PRO A 57 8.86 -15.79 20.71
CA PRO A 57 9.13 -17.16 20.28
C PRO A 57 9.26 -17.25 18.75
N ASP A 58 10.13 -18.14 18.26
CA ASP A 58 10.44 -18.29 16.84
C ASP A 58 9.19 -18.40 15.95
N THR A 59 8.20 -19.16 16.40
CA THR A 59 6.93 -19.31 15.66
C THR A 59 6.19 -17.98 15.50
N LEU A 60 6.12 -17.18 16.57
CA LEU A 60 5.46 -15.87 16.54
C LEU A 60 6.29 -14.86 15.73
N LEU A 61 7.62 -14.91 15.89
CA LEU A 61 8.54 -14.08 15.11
C LEU A 61 8.35 -14.30 13.61
N SER A 62 8.34 -15.55 13.18
CA SER A 62 8.10 -15.90 11.76
C SER A 62 6.76 -15.38 11.26
N LEU A 63 5.68 -15.51 12.06
CA LEU A 63 4.36 -14.99 11.69
C LEU A 63 4.36 -13.46 11.56
N VAL A 64 5.02 -12.74 12.48
CA VAL A 64 5.13 -11.27 12.42
C VAL A 64 5.89 -10.83 11.18
N LEU A 65 7.01 -11.48 10.87
CA LEU A 65 7.82 -11.18 9.68
C LEU A 65 7.04 -11.41 8.38
N MET A 66 6.31 -12.52 8.28
CA MET A 66 5.47 -12.81 7.12
C MET A 66 4.31 -11.82 7.03
N ALA A 67 3.57 -11.60 8.12
CA ALA A 67 2.44 -10.68 8.14
C ALA A 67 2.85 -9.23 7.84
N ALA A 68 4.07 -8.82 8.15
CA ALA A 68 4.60 -7.49 7.85
C ALA A 68 4.66 -7.21 6.34
N THR A 69 4.74 -8.24 5.50
CA THR A 69 4.68 -8.10 4.04
C THR A 69 3.27 -7.77 3.52
N TYR A 70 2.24 -7.86 4.39
CA TYR A 70 0.84 -7.54 4.10
C TYR A 70 0.30 -6.43 5.01
N PRO A 71 0.89 -5.22 5.01
CA PRO A 71 0.57 -4.18 5.99
C PRO A 71 -0.89 -3.73 5.96
N LEU A 72 -1.53 -3.74 4.79
CA LEU A 72 -2.95 -3.40 4.67
C LEU A 72 -3.84 -4.44 5.35
N GLU A 73 -3.53 -5.70 5.21
CA GLU A 73 -4.28 -6.78 5.84
C GLU A 73 -4.13 -6.74 7.36
N VAL A 74 -2.93 -6.42 7.88
CA VAL A 74 -2.69 -6.20 9.31
C VAL A 74 -3.62 -5.14 9.88
N ILE A 75 -3.77 -3.99 9.20
CA ILE A 75 -4.68 -2.93 9.63
C ILE A 75 -6.14 -3.42 9.59
N GLN A 76 -6.53 -4.08 8.51
CA GLN A 76 -7.89 -4.58 8.35
C GLN A 76 -8.22 -5.61 9.43
N ALA A 77 -7.31 -6.55 9.67
CA ALA A 77 -7.47 -7.59 10.68
C ALA A 77 -7.56 -7.02 12.09
N SER A 78 -6.70 -6.05 12.45
CA SER A 78 -6.76 -5.36 13.75
C SER A 78 -8.11 -4.66 13.96
N ARG A 79 -8.60 -3.93 12.96
CA ARG A 79 -9.92 -3.26 13.03
C ARG A 79 -11.05 -4.26 13.13
N TRP A 80 -11.04 -5.27 12.26
CA TRP A 80 -12.04 -6.32 12.24
C TRP A 80 -12.11 -7.06 13.58
N LEU A 81 -10.97 -7.35 14.20
CA LEU A 81 -10.90 -8.02 15.50
C LEU A 81 -11.53 -7.15 16.61
N LYS A 82 -11.32 -5.82 16.56
CA LYS A 82 -11.95 -4.87 17.50
C LYS A 82 -13.48 -4.85 17.37
N ASP A 83 -13.98 -5.00 16.15
CA ASP A 83 -15.41 -5.03 15.89
C ASP A 83 -16.04 -6.39 16.23
N ASN A 84 -15.23 -7.46 16.30
CA ASN A 84 -15.67 -8.84 16.51
C ASN A 84 -15.18 -9.43 17.86
N LYS A 85 -15.04 -8.63 18.90
CA LYS A 85 -14.54 -9.03 20.24
C LYS A 85 -15.31 -10.18 20.89
N GLY A 86 -16.53 -10.45 20.44
CA GLY A 86 -17.35 -11.55 20.93
C GLY A 86 -16.99 -12.94 20.35
N LEU A 87 -16.25 -12.96 19.24
CA LEU A 87 -15.80 -14.19 18.61
C LEU A 87 -14.54 -14.72 19.29
N LYS A 88 -14.48 -16.02 19.49
CA LYS A 88 -13.33 -16.70 20.11
C LYS A 88 -13.10 -18.06 19.42
N ASP A 89 -11.88 -18.53 19.53
CA ASP A 89 -11.46 -19.85 19.10
C ASP A 89 -11.92 -20.20 17.67
N ASP A 90 -12.59 -21.32 17.48
CA ASP A 90 -13.01 -21.80 16.17
C ASP A 90 -13.96 -20.85 15.44
N ALA A 91 -14.82 -20.13 16.17
CA ALA A 91 -15.73 -19.15 15.58
C ALA A 91 -14.97 -17.94 15.02
N LEU A 92 -13.94 -17.48 15.73
CA LEU A 92 -13.05 -16.42 15.26
C LEU A 92 -12.31 -16.85 14.00
N LYS A 93 -11.72 -18.06 14.03
CA LYS A 93 -10.99 -18.63 12.89
C LYS A 93 -11.87 -18.77 11.65
N ALA A 94 -13.03 -19.39 11.78
CA ALA A 94 -13.97 -19.61 10.68
C ALA A 94 -14.51 -18.27 10.08
N ALA A 95 -14.64 -17.23 10.91
CA ALA A 95 -15.04 -15.92 10.44
C ALA A 95 -13.88 -15.18 9.75
N ALA A 96 -12.66 -15.34 10.24
CA ALA A 96 -11.45 -14.75 9.65
C ALA A 96 -11.10 -15.36 8.28
N GLU A 97 -11.26 -16.66 8.11
CA GLU A 97 -11.03 -17.35 6.83
C GLU A 97 -11.88 -16.77 5.68
N LYS A 98 -13.04 -16.20 5.99
CA LYS A 98 -13.92 -15.55 5.01
C LYS A 98 -13.41 -14.20 4.54
N GLN A 99 -12.44 -13.60 5.24
CA GLN A 99 -11.88 -12.30 4.88
C GLN A 99 -10.85 -12.41 3.74
N GLY A 100 -10.27 -13.59 3.53
CA GLY A 100 -9.30 -13.83 2.46
C GLY A 100 -7.91 -13.25 2.74
N TRP A 101 -7.58 -13.00 4.01
CA TRP A 101 -6.24 -12.55 4.42
C TRP A 101 -5.21 -13.66 4.33
N ASP A 102 -3.94 -13.28 4.26
CA ASP A 102 -2.83 -14.23 4.35
C ASP A 102 -2.89 -15.04 5.65
N GLU A 103 -2.38 -16.26 5.58
CA GLU A 103 -2.39 -17.19 6.72
C GLU A 103 -1.64 -16.63 7.92
N SER A 104 -0.53 -15.92 7.70
CA SER A 104 0.24 -15.29 8.77
C SER A 104 -0.55 -14.20 9.50
N VAL A 105 -1.30 -13.38 8.76
CA VAL A 105 -2.19 -12.35 9.34
C VAL A 105 -3.34 -13.01 10.12
N THR A 106 -3.95 -14.02 9.53
CA THR A 106 -5.03 -14.78 10.18
C THR A 106 -4.56 -15.45 11.47
N ALA A 107 -3.35 -16.03 11.48
CA ALA A 107 -2.76 -16.64 12.66
C ALA A 107 -2.49 -15.62 13.79
N LEU A 108 -2.14 -14.37 13.45
CA LEU A 108 -1.92 -13.30 14.43
C LEU A 108 -3.20 -12.84 15.14
N LEU A 109 -4.38 -13.21 14.69
CA LEU A 109 -5.64 -12.96 15.41
C LEU A 109 -5.66 -13.66 16.78
N ALA A 110 -4.89 -14.74 16.95
CA ALA A 110 -4.70 -15.39 18.26
C ALA A 110 -3.85 -14.57 19.24
N THR A 111 -3.12 -13.57 18.75
CA THR A 111 -2.28 -12.67 19.53
C THR A 111 -2.65 -11.20 19.27
N PRO A 112 -3.81 -10.73 19.73
CA PRO A 112 -4.35 -9.40 19.44
C PRO A 112 -3.38 -8.25 19.75
N SER A 113 -2.60 -8.37 20.83
CA SER A 113 -1.64 -7.35 21.24
C SER A 113 -0.52 -7.12 20.21
N VAL A 114 -0.08 -8.19 19.55
CA VAL A 114 0.93 -8.11 18.49
C VAL A 114 0.35 -7.48 17.24
N LEU A 115 -0.84 -7.91 16.85
CA LEU A 115 -1.57 -7.36 15.71
C LEU A 115 -1.88 -5.86 15.88
N ASP A 116 -2.29 -5.45 17.07
CA ASP A 116 -2.52 -4.05 17.40
C ASP A 116 -1.21 -3.24 17.37
N MET A 117 -0.13 -3.76 17.92
CA MET A 117 1.18 -3.11 17.88
C MET A 117 1.65 -2.90 16.43
N MET A 118 1.49 -3.89 15.55
CA MET A 118 1.83 -3.79 14.12
C MET A 118 0.94 -2.76 13.41
N SER A 119 -0.35 -2.71 13.71
CA SER A 119 -1.30 -1.75 13.15
C SER A 119 -1.02 -0.32 13.64
N ASP A 120 -0.67 -0.14 14.91
CA ASP A 120 -0.38 1.17 15.49
C ASP A 120 0.98 1.73 15.04
N LYS A 121 1.94 0.84 14.73
CA LYS A 121 3.28 1.18 14.23
C LYS A 121 3.42 0.83 12.74
N LEU A 122 2.52 1.36 11.92
CA LEU A 122 2.43 0.99 10.51
C LEU A 122 3.75 1.22 9.74
N ASP A 123 4.41 2.36 9.95
CA ASP A 123 5.70 2.67 9.30
C ASP A 123 6.78 1.64 9.64
N TRP A 124 6.79 1.20 10.89
CA TRP A 124 7.68 0.13 11.33
C TRP A 124 7.31 -1.20 10.67
N THR A 125 6.02 -1.53 10.61
CA THR A 125 5.51 -2.75 9.99
C THR A 125 5.84 -2.80 8.50
N GLN A 126 5.69 -1.68 7.78
CA GLN A 126 6.06 -1.58 6.37
C GLN A 126 7.57 -1.78 6.18
N LYS A 127 8.41 -1.09 6.95
CA LYS A 127 9.87 -1.26 6.88
C LYS A 127 10.30 -2.70 7.17
N LEU A 128 9.63 -3.36 8.11
CA LEU A 128 9.89 -4.76 8.44
C LEU A 128 9.53 -5.69 7.26
N GLY A 129 8.39 -5.43 6.62
CA GLY A 129 7.96 -6.16 5.43
C GLY A 129 8.90 -5.94 4.25
N ASP A 130 9.31 -4.69 4.00
CA ASP A 130 10.27 -4.35 2.95
C ASP A 130 11.61 -5.03 3.18
N ALA A 131 12.12 -5.01 4.43
CA ALA A 131 13.36 -5.71 4.80
C ALA A 131 13.23 -7.22 4.61
N MET A 132 12.08 -7.81 4.99
CA MET A 132 11.83 -9.24 4.80
C MET A 132 11.79 -9.63 3.32
N LEU A 133 11.27 -8.77 2.44
CA LEU A 133 11.22 -9.01 0.99
C LEU A 133 12.57 -8.80 0.31
N ALA A 134 13.33 -7.77 0.74
CA ALA A 134 14.58 -7.38 0.10
C ALA A 134 15.80 -8.12 0.67
N GLN A 135 15.80 -8.43 1.97
CA GLN A 135 16.95 -8.94 2.72
C GLN A 135 16.57 -10.11 3.65
N GLN A 136 15.79 -11.05 3.16
CA GLN A 136 15.26 -12.17 3.96
C GLN A 136 16.37 -12.90 4.76
N THR A 137 17.53 -13.12 4.15
CA THR A 137 18.65 -13.83 4.80
C THR A 137 19.21 -13.07 5.99
N ASP A 138 19.19 -11.73 5.95
CA ASP A 138 19.73 -10.89 7.02
C ASP A 138 18.72 -10.66 8.15
N VAL A 139 17.42 -10.79 7.83
CA VAL A 139 16.30 -10.62 8.77
C VAL A 139 16.01 -11.92 9.53
N MET A 140 16.21 -13.08 8.91
CA MET A 140 15.94 -14.41 9.48
C MET A 140 17.10 -14.96 10.28
#